data_d43a3f783b44111b851b461591b61607
#
_entry.id   d43a3f783b44111b851b461591b61607
#
_cell.length_a   1.000
_cell.length_b   1.000
_cell.length_c   1.000
_cell.angle_alpha   90.00
_cell.angle_beta   90.00
_cell.angle_gamma   90.00
#
_symmetry.space_group_name_H-M   'P 1'
#
loop_
_entity.id
_entity.type
_entity.pdbx_description
1 polymer ?
#
loop_
_entity_poly.entity_id
_entity_poly.type
_entity_poly.pdbx_seq_one_letter_code
_entity_poly.pdbx_strand_id
1 'polypeptide(L)'
;MPAGIEVLSLHDIGFEQEIEETGLTLAENSKIKAEAVYHWLSDNGYSTVDGVFADDTGLEIDALGGEPGVYTARWYRLNDGMSAAAPLNDERMIFAANRAKALRELSGKTNRGAQFKTVITLIRIAQNETVQVEGVVRGRIATEEYGQGGFGYDPIFIPEGYDKTFGELPADLKNSISHRARAMEALVKIL
;
A
#
# COMPACT_ATOMS: atom_id res chain seq x y z
N MET A 1 10.13 -3.60 15.50
CA MET A 1 10.45 -5.06 15.42
C MET A 1 10.76 -5.59 16.80
N PRO A 2 10.45 -6.86 17.12
CA PRO A 2 10.87 -7.50 18.36
C PRO A 2 12.39 -7.49 18.53
N ALA A 3 12.86 -7.55 19.78
CA ALA A 3 14.29 -7.62 20.07
C ALA A 3 14.89 -8.91 19.46
N GLY A 4 16.03 -8.79 18.79
CA GLY A 4 16.73 -9.92 18.16
C GLY A 4 16.36 -10.17 16.69
N ILE A 5 15.44 -9.40 16.11
CA ILE A 5 15.15 -9.45 14.66
C ILE A 5 15.88 -8.31 13.96
N GLU A 6 16.74 -8.65 13.04
CA GLU A 6 17.38 -7.74 12.10
C GLU A 6 16.58 -7.74 10.80
N VAL A 7 16.30 -6.55 10.25
CA VAL A 7 15.59 -6.39 8.98
C VAL A 7 16.57 -5.83 7.95
N LEU A 8 16.75 -6.57 6.88
CA LEU A 8 17.54 -6.14 5.73
C LEU A 8 16.62 -5.59 4.65
N SER A 9 17.00 -4.49 4.03
CA SER A 9 16.30 -3.95 2.85
C SER A 9 16.73 -4.70 1.57
N LEU A 10 15.98 -4.53 0.49
CA LEU A 10 16.36 -5.06 -0.83
C LEU A 10 17.74 -4.57 -1.28
N HIS A 11 18.08 -3.33 -0.96
CA HIS A 11 19.39 -2.77 -1.23
C HIS A 11 20.52 -3.47 -0.45
N ASP A 12 20.29 -3.79 0.83
CA ASP A 12 21.29 -4.46 1.69
C ASP A 12 21.65 -5.86 1.18
N ILE A 13 20.69 -6.53 0.55
CA ILE A 13 20.91 -7.86 -0.07
C ILE A 13 21.32 -7.79 -1.54
N GLY A 14 21.37 -6.60 -2.16
CA GLY A 14 21.73 -6.43 -3.58
C GLY A 14 20.64 -6.86 -4.56
N PHE A 15 19.38 -6.86 -4.14
CA PHE A 15 18.24 -7.14 -5.02
C PHE A 15 17.88 -5.89 -5.82
N GLU A 16 18.11 -5.91 -7.14
CA GLU A 16 17.87 -4.77 -8.05
C GLU A 16 16.81 -5.08 -9.13
N GLN A 17 16.17 -6.26 -9.05
CA GLN A 17 15.19 -6.66 -10.05
C GLN A 17 13.86 -5.92 -9.87
N GLU A 18 13.23 -5.53 -10.97
CA GLU A 18 11.85 -5.05 -10.96
C GLU A 18 10.90 -6.25 -10.85
N ILE A 19 9.96 -6.18 -9.90
CA ILE A 19 8.95 -7.24 -9.69
C ILE A 19 7.65 -6.78 -10.35
N GLU A 20 7.21 -7.54 -11.35
CA GLU A 20 5.95 -7.26 -12.03
C GLU A 20 4.75 -7.70 -11.15
N GLU A 21 3.92 -6.75 -10.76
CA GLU A 21 2.70 -6.97 -9.97
C GLU A 21 1.53 -7.34 -10.88
N THR A 22 1.35 -8.62 -11.14
CA THR A 22 0.30 -9.17 -12.02
C THR A 22 -0.94 -9.67 -11.30
N GLY A 23 -0.95 -9.61 -9.97
CA GLY A 23 -2.05 -10.05 -9.13
C GLY A 23 -3.29 -9.16 -9.26
N LEU A 24 -4.45 -9.76 -9.07
CA LEU A 24 -5.75 -9.07 -9.07
C LEU A 24 -6.16 -8.57 -7.68
N THR A 25 -5.44 -8.98 -6.64
CA THR A 25 -5.65 -8.59 -5.25
C THR A 25 -4.36 -8.14 -4.58
N LEU A 26 -4.47 -7.33 -3.52
CA LEU A 26 -3.31 -6.93 -2.71
C LEU A 26 -2.59 -8.15 -2.10
N ALA A 27 -3.35 -9.19 -1.73
CA ALA A 27 -2.81 -10.44 -1.21
C ALA A 27 -1.95 -11.17 -2.25
N GLU A 28 -2.40 -11.24 -3.51
CA GLU A 28 -1.62 -11.84 -4.60
C GLU A 28 -0.36 -11.03 -4.88
N ASN A 29 -0.44 -9.70 -4.99
CA ASN A 29 0.72 -8.87 -5.26
C ASN A 29 1.75 -8.91 -4.11
N SER A 30 1.30 -8.85 -2.86
CA SER A 30 2.22 -8.98 -1.73
C SER A 30 2.92 -10.34 -1.72
N LYS A 31 2.22 -11.42 -2.12
CA LYS A 31 2.78 -12.75 -2.25
C LYS A 31 3.79 -12.84 -3.41
N ILE A 32 3.45 -12.32 -4.59
CA ILE A 32 4.37 -12.26 -5.75
C ILE A 32 5.68 -11.57 -5.36
N LYS A 33 5.59 -10.44 -4.66
CA LYS A 33 6.78 -9.70 -4.19
C LYS A 33 7.62 -10.53 -3.21
N ALA A 34 6.99 -11.16 -2.24
CA ALA A 34 7.70 -11.99 -1.25
C ALA A 34 8.36 -13.21 -1.89
N GLU A 35 7.66 -13.90 -2.80
CA GLU A 35 8.18 -15.07 -3.53
C GLU A 35 9.35 -14.70 -4.45
N ALA A 36 9.29 -13.57 -5.15
CA ALA A 36 10.39 -13.11 -6.01
C ALA A 36 11.68 -12.91 -5.21
N VAL A 37 11.59 -12.25 -4.05
CA VAL A 37 12.74 -12.05 -3.16
C VAL A 37 13.22 -13.37 -2.55
N TYR A 38 12.31 -14.24 -2.12
CA TYR A 38 12.65 -15.56 -1.58
C TYR A 38 13.44 -16.41 -2.59
N HIS A 39 12.99 -16.49 -3.85
CA HIS A 39 13.70 -17.23 -4.90
C HIS A 39 15.07 -16.62 -5.18
N TRP A 40 15.14 -15.30 -5.26
CA TRP A 40 16.41 -14.62 -5.48
C TRP A 40 17.43 -14.90 -4.34
N LEU A 41 17.01 -14.89 -3.08
CA LEU A 41 17.86 -15.23 -1.94
C LEU A 41 18.38 -16.66 -2.03
N SER A 42 17.51 -17.61 -2.41
CA SER A 42 17.88 -19.01 -2.61
C SER A 42 18.94 -19.18 -3.70
N ASP A 43 18.75 -18.50 -4.84
CA ASP A 43 19.66 -18.59 -6.00
C ASP A 43 21.01 -17.91 -5.75
N ASN A 44 21.07 -16.94 -4.83
CA ASN A 44 22.29 -16.19 -4.50
C ASN A 44 22.97 -16.66 -3.19
N GLY A 45 22.54 -17.77 -2.62
CA GLY A 45 23.23 -18.44 -1.52
C GLY A 45 23.05 -17.77 -0.13
N TYR A 46 22.01 -16.97 0.06
CA TYR A 46 21.66 -16.36 1.36
C TYR A 46 21.04 -17.40 2.31
N SER A 47 21.87 -18.20 2.97
CA SER A 47 21.44 -19.27 3.87
C SER A 47 21.16 -18.82 5.30
N THR A 48 21.43 -17.56 5.64
CA THR A 48 21.27 -17.01 7.02
C THR A 48 20.00 -16.19 7.20
N VAL A 49 19.18 -16.05 6.16
CA VAL A 49 17.91 -15.32 6.23
C VAL A 49 16.81 -16.28 6.69
N ASP A 50 16.14 -15.93 7.79
CA ASP A 50 15.10 -16.78 8.39
C ASP A 50 13.72 -16.61 7.69
N GLY A 51 13.50 -15.47 7.05
CA GLY A 51 12.23 -15.18 6.37
C GLY A 51 12.27 -13.95 5.47
N VAL A 52 11.26 -13.87 4.62
CA VAL A 52 11.03 -12.74 3.70
C VAL A 52 9.64 -12.20 3.95
N PHE A 53 9.49 -10.89 4.00
CA PHE A 53 8.16 -10.28 3.95
C PHE A 53 8.09 -9.17 2.91
N ALA A 54 6.91 -9.02 2.31
CA ALA A 54 6.60 -7.94 1.38
C ALA A 54 5.17 -7.45 1.61
N ASP A 55 4.92 -6.17 1.39
CA ASP A 55 3.60 -5.58 1.50
C ASP A 55 3.04 -5.14 0.15
N ASP A 56 1.71 -5.12 0.06
CA ASP A 56 0.97 -4.40 -0.96
C ASP A 56 -0.15 -3.59 -0.33
N THR A 57 -0.38 -2.38 -0.87
CA THR A 57 -1.30 -1.41 -0.27
C THR A 57 -2.24 -0.82 -1.31
N GLY A 58 -3.52 -0.78 -0.98
CA GLY A 58 -4.54 -0.17 -1.81
C GLY A 58 -5.51 0.73 -1.05
N LEU A 59 -6.03 1.73 -1.77
CA LEU A 59 -7.23 2.47 -1.40
C LEU A 59 -8.43 1.78 -2.06
N GLU A 60 -9.45 1.50 -1.30
CA GLU A 60 -10.71 0.94 -1.78
C GLU A 60 -11.84 1.91 -1.46
N ILE A 61 -12.60 2.34 -2.48
CA ILE A 61 -13.69 3.33 -2.35
C ILE A 61 -15.02 2.64 -2.57
N ASP A 62 -15.89 2.68 -1.58
CA ASP A 62 -17.17 1.93 -1.56
C ASP A 62 -18.06 2.25 -2.77
N ALA A 63 -18.22 3.55 -3.10
CA ALA A 63 -19.07 4.00 -4.20
C ALA A 63 -18.50 3.69 -5.60
N LEU A 64 -17.27 3.19 -5.67
CA LEU A 64 -16.57 2.82 -6.90
C LEU A 64 -16.29 1.30 -6.97
N GLY A 65 -17.00 0.51 -6.17
CA GLY A 65 -16.87 -0.94 -6.17
C GLY A 65 -15.51 -1.46 -5.68
N GLY A 66 -14.80 -0.67 -4.88
CA GLY A 66 -13.48 -1.00 -4.37
C GLY A 66 -12.32 -0.45 -5.21
N GLU A 67 -12.60 0.25 -6.32
CA GLU A 67 -11.52 0.96 -7.04
C GLU A 67 -10.93 2.08 -6.17
N PRO A 68 -9.64 2.38 -6.34
CA PRO A 68 -8.64 1.83 -7.26
C PRO A 68 -8.05 0.45 -6.88
N GLY A 69 -8.15 -0.01 -5.61
CA GLY A 69 -7.63 -1.32 -5.21
C GLY A 69 -6.14 -1.49 -5.54
N VAL A 70 -5.78 -2.56 -6.24
CA VAL A 70 -4.40 -2.85 -6.69
C VAL A 70 -3.81 -1.79 -7.63
N TYR A 71 -4.63 -0.94 -8.19
CA TYR A 71 -4.18 0.12 -9.10
C TYR A 71 -3.92 1.45 -8.39
N THR A 72 -3.94 1.49 -7.07
CA THR A 72 -3.84 2.70 -6.24
C THR A 72 -2.71 3.63 -6.68
N ALA A 73 -1.53 3.11 -6.98
CA ALA A 73 -0.39 3.92 -7.39
C ALA A 73 -0.48 4.48 -8.81
N ARG A 74 -1.22 3.80 -9.71
CA ARG A 74 -1.24 4.08 -11.15
C ARG A 74 -2.65 4.30 -11.73
N TRP A 75 -3.63 4.55 -10.89
CA TRP A 75 -5.06 4.61 -11.25
C TRP A 75 -5.38 5.71 -12.28
N TYR A 76 -4.64 6.82 -12.25
CA TYR A 76 -4.81 7.91 -13.22
C TYR A 76 -4.68 7.47 -14.69
N ARG A 77 -3.99 6.33 -14.95
CA ARG A 77 -3.81 5.76 -16.29
C ARG A 77 -4.99 4.94 -16.79
N LEU A 78 -5.89 4.54 -15.90
CA LEU A 78 -6.97 3.60 -16.22
C LEU A 78 -8.25 4.34 -16.59
N ASN A 79 -8.85 3.96 -17.73
CA ASN A 79 -10.24 4.26 -18.10
C ASN A 79 -10.64 5.73 -18.30
N ASP A 80 -9.74 6.64 -18.62
CA ASP A 80 -10.11 8.05 -18.82
C ASP A 80 -10.50 8.42 -20.25
N GLY A 81 -10.56 7.44 -21.18
CA GLY A 81 -10.81 7.75 -22.60
C GLY A 81 -9.75 8.70 -23.21
N MET A 82 -8.89 9.21 -22.40
CA MET A 82 -7.69 9.95 -22.80
C MET A 82 -6.65 8.91 -23.19
N SER A 83 -6.52 8.68 -24.47
CA SER A 83 -5.41 7.95 -25.08
C SER A 83 -4.15 8.28 -24.30
N ALA A 84 -3.60 7.24 -23.63
CA ALA A 84 -2.28 7.18 -23.02
C ALA A 84 -1.59 8.55 -22.88
N ALA A 85 -2.00 9.34 -21.90
CA ALA A 85 -1.18 10.47 -21.48
C ALA A 85 0.21 9.91 -21.23
N ALA A 86 1.24 10.56 -21.74
CA ALA A 86 2.62 10.14 -21.52
C ALA A 86 2.81 9.85 -20.02
N PRO A 87 3.50 8.76 -19.65
CA PRO A 87 3.68 8.42 -18.25
C PRO A 87 4.26 9.61 -17.51
N LEU A 88 3.59 10.02 -16.43
CA LEU A 88 4.13 11.04 -15.54
C LEU A 88 5.35 10.43 -14.85
N ASN A 89 6.48 11.14 -14.89
CA ASN A 89 7.73 10.70 -14.28
C ASN A 89 7.98 11.35 -12.91
N ASP A 90 7.13 12.30 -12.52
CA ASP A 90 7.18 12.97 -11.22
C ASP A 90 6.13 12.35 -10.30
N GLU A 91 6.58 11.77 -9.20
CA GLU A 91 5.73 11.10 -8.21
C GLU A 91 4.65 12.04 -7.64
N ARG A 92 4.97 13.32 -7.43
CA ARG A 92 4.01 14.31 -6.95
C ARG A 92 2.89 14.55 -7.96
N MET A 93 3.24 14.57 -9.25
CA MET A 93 2.24 14.70 -10.32
C MET A 93 1.37 13.46 -10.43
N ILE A 94 1.95 12.27 -10.24
CA ILE A 94 1.20 11.00 -10.20
C ILE A 94 0.20 11.02 -9.04
N PHE A 95 0.63 11.40 -7.85
CA PHE A 95 -0.25 11.48 -6.68
C PHE A 95 -1.37 12.51 -6.88
N ALA A 96 -1.06 13.68 -7.42
CA ALA A 96 -2.07 14.69 -7.72
C ALA A 96 -3.08 14.21 -8.76
N ALA A 97 -2.64 13.54 -9.82
CA ALA A 97 -3.50 12.99 -10.86
C ALA A 97 -4.44 11.90 -10.30
N ASN A 98 -3.92 11.01 -9.45
CA ASN A 98 -4.73 9.99 -8.78
C ASN A 98 -5.79 10.60 -7.87
N ARG A 99 -5.45 11.62 -7.05
CA ARG A 99 -6.41 12.33 -6.19
C ARG A 99 -7.46 13.07 -7.00
N ALA A 100 -7.06 13.79 -8.05
CA ALA A 100 -7.98 14.48 -8.94
C ALA A 100 -8.99 13.52 -9.59
N LYS A 101 -8.54 12.32 -9.99
CA LYS A 101 -9.42 11.27 -10.48
C LYS A 101 -10.41 10.82 -9.41
N ALA A 102 -9.96 10.53 -8.21
CA ALA A 102 -10.84 10.10 -7.11
C ALA A 102 -11.93 11.14 -6.80
N LEU A 103 -11.56 12.41 -6.71
CA LEU A 103 -12.50 13.50 -6.47
C LEU A 103 -13.51 13.65 -7.62
N ARG A 104 -13.08 13.53 -8.87
CA ARG A 104 -13.93 13.58 -10.06
C ARG A 104 -14.93 12.42 -10.09
N GLU A 105 -14.46 11.18 -9.90
CA GLU A 105 -15.31 9.98 -9.90
C GLU A 105 -16.34 9.97 -8.77
N LEU A 106 -16.04 10.67 -7.67
CA LEU A 106 -16.94 10.86 -6.54
C LEU A 106 -17.81 12.12 -6.63
N SER A 107 -17.73 12.87 -7.73
CA SER A 107 -18.58 14.05 -7.93
C SER A 107 -20.06 13.65 -7.98
N GLY A 108 -20.89 14.32 -7.16
CA GLY A 108 -22.31 14.01 -7.06
C GLY A 108 -22.66 12.74 -6.27
N LYS A 109 -21.68 11.96 -5.82
CA LYS A 109 -21.93 10.77 -5.00
C LYS A 109 -22.00 11.14 -3.51
N THR A 110 -23.03 10.64 -2.82
CA THR A 110 -23.22 10.84 -1.37
C THR A 110 -22.41 9.84 -0.55
N ASN A 111 -22.27 8.60 -1.02
CA ASN A 111 -21.40 7.62 -0.37
C ASN A 111 -19.96 7.94 -0.73
N ARG A 112 -19.21 8.34 0.28
CA ARG A 112 -17.78 8.64 0.18
C ARG A 112 -16.93 7.71 1.05
N GLY A 113 -17.54 6.64 1.59
CA GLY A 113 -16.86 5.62 2.38
C GLY A 113 -15.69 5.03 1.64
N ALA A 114 -14.59 4.81 2.34
CA ALA A 114 -13.38 4.24 1.78
C ALA A 114 -12.55 3.56 2.87
N GLN A 115 -11.60 2.74 2.45
CA GLN A 115 -10.60 2.20 3.36
C GLN A 115 -9.22 2.14 2.69
N PHE A 116 -8.20 2.35 3.49
CA PHE A 116 -6.86 1.87 3.15
C PHE A 116 -6.67 0.46 3.70
N LYS A 117 -6.08 -0.39 2.89
CA LYS A 117 -5.73 -1.77 3.25
C LYS A 117 -4.29 -2.05 2.86
N THR A 118 -3.54 -2.64 3.79
CA THR A 118 -2.22 -3.22 3.53
C THR A 118 -2.29 -4.71 3.80
N VAL A 119 -1.78 -5.53 2.89
CA VAL A 119 -1.55 -6.95 3.09
C VAL A 119 -0.05 -7.18 3.14
N ILE A 120 0.42 -7.88 4.16
CA ILE A 120 1.82 -8.33 4.27
C ILE A 120 1.83 -9.84 4.12
N THR A 121 2.64 -10.34 3.20
CA THR A 121 2.98 -11.76 3.08
C THR A 121 4.32 -12.01 3.75
N LEU A 122 4.36 -12.95 4.69
CA LEU A 122 5.57 -13.46 5.35
C LEU A 122 5.83 -14.88 4.86
N ILE A 123 7.01 -15.16 4.33
CA ILE A 123 7.53 -16.50 4.04
C ILE A 123 8.54 -16.85 5.13
N ARG A 124 8.23 -17.87 5.93
CA ARG A 124 9.15 -18.45 6.93
C ARG A 124 9.93 -19.57 6.31
N ILE A 125 11.22 -19.37 6.07
CA ILE A 125 12.04 -20.28 5.27
C ILE A 125 12.20 -21.63 5.95
N ALA A 126 12.59 -21.66 7.22
CA ALA A 126 12.83 -22.90 7.97
C ALA A 126 11.57 -23.78 8.14
N GLN A 127 10.39 -23.14 8.25
CA GLN A 127 9.10 -23.83 8.41
C GLN A 127 8.43 -24.16 7.07
N ASN A 128 8.95 -23.64 5.96
CA ASN A 128 8.32 -23.69 4.64
C ASN A 128 6.85 -23.24 4.68
N GLU A 129 6.60 -22.14 5.39
CA GLU A 129 5.27 -21.63 5.66
C GLU A 129 5.11 -20.23 5.07
N THR A 130 3.96 -19.98 4.45
CA THR A 130 3.57 -18.64 3.99
C THR A 130 2.34 -18.19 4.74
N VAL A 131 2.43 -17.03 5.40
CA VAL A 131 1.34 -16.44 6.18
C VAL A 131 1.07 -15.04 5.67
N GLN A 132 -0.20 -14.63 5.69
CA GLN A 132 -0.61 -13.27 5.35
C GLN A 132 -1.29 -12.60 6.52
N VAL A 133 -0.99 -11.33 6.74
CA VAL A 133 -1.66 -10.47 7.72
C VAL A 133 -2.12 -9.19 7.05
N GLU A 134 -3.17 -8.59 7.62
CA GLU A 134 -3.77 -7.37 7.08
C GLU A 134 -3.81 -6.25 8.11
N GLY A 135 -3.70 -5.02 7.60
CA GLY A 135 -4.03 -3.81 8.36
C GLY A 135 -5.01 -2.95 7.56
N VAL A 136 -6.12 -2.58 8.17
CA VAL A 136 -7.19 -1.81 7.53
C VAL A 136 -7.49 -0.56 8.35
N VAL A 137 -7.64 0.58 7.66
CA VAL A 137 -8.18 1.81 8.24
C VAL A 137 -9.39 2.25 7.43
N ARG A 138 -10.56 2.21 8.06
CA ARG A 138 -11.79 2.77 7.50
C ARG A 138 -11.78 4.28 7.59
N GLY A 139 -12.52 4.92 6.68
CA GLY A 139 -12.65 6.36 6.63
C GLY A 139 -13.56 6.81 5.50
N ARG A 140 -13.35 8.01 5.03
CA ARG A 140 -14.08 8.59 3.90
C ARG A 140 -13.18 9.49 3.07
N ILE A 141 -13.54 9.68 1.81
CA ILE A 141 -12.88 10.65 0.92
C ILE A 141 -13.49 12.03 1.12
N ALA A 142 -12.66 13.02 1.37
CA ALA A 142 -13.04 14.43 1.45
C ALA A 142 -13.58 14.95 0.10
N THR A 143 -14.25 16.11 0.11
CA THR A 143 -14.76 16.75 -1.11
C THR A 143 -13.69 17.49 -1.89
N GLU A 144 -12.60 17.85 -1.25
CA GLU A 144 -11.43 18.53 -1.81
C GLU A 144 -10.17 18.14 -1.02
N GLU A 145 -9.00 18.60 -1.44
CA GLU A 145 -7.74 18.34 -0.78
C GLU A 145 -7.55 19.23 0.46
N TYR A 146 -7.13 18.64 1.59
CA TYR A 146 -6.78 19.34 2.82
C TYR A 146 -5.43 18.86 3.35
N GLY A 147 -4.60 19.81 3.79
CA GLY A 147 -3.25 19.53 4.26
C GLY A 147 -2.25 19.31 3.14
N GLN A 148 -0.97 19.29 3.52
CA GLN A 148 0.16 19.07 2.60
C GLN A 148 1.08 17.94 3.09
N GLY A 149 0.73 17.32 4.20
CA GLY A 149 1.49 16.20 4.77
C GLY A 149 1.21 14.88 4.08
N GLY A 150 2.07 13.90 4.37
CA GLY A 150 1.90 12.55 3.86
C GLY A 150 2.21 12.39 2.37
N PHE A 151 1.61 11.39 1.73
CA PHE A 151 1.79 11.04 0.32
C PHE A 151 0.51 10.43 -0.27
N GLY A 152 0.50 10.23 -1.59
CA GLY A 152 -0.61 9.55 -2.27
C GLY A 152 -1.95 10.26 -2.06
N TYR A 153 -2.90 9.57 -1.43
CA TYR A 153 -4.27 10.04 -1.18
C TYR A 153 -4.47 10.68 0.20
N ASP A 154 -3.41 10.85 0.99
CA ASP A 154 -3.50 11.43 2.34
C ASP A 154 -4.26 12.76 2.40
N PRO A 155 -4.08 13.70 1.44
CA PRO A 155 -4.81 14.98 1.46
C PRO A 155 -6.34 14.86 1.26
N ILE A 156 -6.84 13.71 0.85
CA ILE A 156 -8.29 13.50 0.64
C ILE A 156 -8.88 12.40 1.51
N PHE A 157 -8.10 11.68 2.31
CA PHE A 157 -8.60 10.59 3.16
C PHE A 157 -8.74 11.03 4.60
N ILE A 158 -9.98 11.00 5.11
CA ILE A 158 -10.33 11.31 6.51
C ILE A 158 -10.56 9.97 7.22
N PRO A 159 -9.68 9.56 8.15
CA PRO A 159 -9.84 8.30 8.86
C PRO A 159 -11.04 8.35 9.82
N GLU A 160 -11.65 7.20 10.08
CA GLU A 160 -12.75 7.07 11.01
C GLU A 160 -12.36 7.55 12.42
N GLY A 161 -13.25 8.32 13.06
CA GLY A 161 -12.99 8.93 14.36
C GLY A 161 -12.28 10.28 14.29
N TYR A 162 -11.96 10.79 13.11
CA TYR A 162 -11.33 12.09 12.90
C TYR A 162 -12.13 12.97 11.93
N ASP A 163 -11.92 14.28 12.03
CA ASP A 163 -12.49 15.29 11.14
C ASP A 163 -11.46 15.88 10.17
N LYS A 164 -10.20 15.47 10.31
CA LYS A 164 -9.07 15.92 9.50
C LYS A 164 -8.56 14.80 8.61
N THR A 165 -8.05 15.18 7.44
CA THR A 165 -7.38 14.23 6.52
C THR A 165 -6.05 13.75 7.08
N PHE A 166 -5.56 12.64 6.58
CA PHE A 166 -4.18 12.21 6.86
C PHE A 166 -3.14 13.26 6.47
N GLY A 167 -3.44 14.11 5.46
CA GLY A 167 -2.59 15.22 5.06
C GLY A 167 -2.52 16.37 6.06
N GLU A 168 -3.51 16.48 6.97
CA GLU A 168 -3.56 17.48 8.04
C GLU A 168 -3.11 16.95 9.40
N LEU A 169 -3.16 15.61 9.59
CA LEU A 169 -2.79 15.00 10.87
C LEU A 169 -1.27 15.05 11.07
N PRO A 170 -0.79 15.22 12.31
CA PRO A 170 0.62 15.05 12.62
C PRO A 170 1.14 13.68 12.19
N ALA A 171 2.38 13.63 11.66
CA ALA A 171 2.97 12.42 11.13
C ALA A 171 2.98 11.28 12.17
N ASP A 172 3.32 11.56 13.42
CA ASP A 172 3.36 10.54 14.48
C ASP A 172 1.97 9.95 14.74
N LEU A 173 0.92 10.77 14.77
CA LEU A 173 -0.45 10.28 14.92
C LEU A 173 -0.86 9.43 13.71
N LYS A 174 -0.64 9.93 12.49
CA LYS A 174 -0.92 9.15 11.28
C LYS A 174 -0.20 7.81 11.30
N ASN A 175 1.10 7.81 11.63
CA ASN A 175 1.92 6.59 11.67
C ASN A 175 1.42 5.58 12.71
N SER A 176 0.81 6.03 13.83
CA SER A 176 0.27 5.13 14.85
C SER A 176 -1.07 4.50 14.49
N ILE A 177 -1.87 5.16 13.64
CA ILE A 177 -3.23 4.68 13.30
C ILE A 177 -3.35 4.12 11.88
N SER A 178 -2.31 4.23 11.06
CA SER A 178 -2.35 3.88 9.64
C SER A 178 -2.56 2.38 9.40
N HIS A 179 -3.07 2.04 8.20
CA HIS A 179 -3.18 0.68 7.70
C HIS A 179 -1.85 -0.09 7.79
N ARG A 180 -0.74 0.55 7.41
CA ARG A 180 0.61 -0.04 7.48
C ARG A 180 1.04 -0.30 8.92
N ALA A 181 0.75 0.61 9.86
CA ALA A 181 1.02 0.37 11.28
C ALA A 181 0.26 -0.85 11.80
N ARG A 182 -1.03 -0.96 11.49
CA ARG A 182 -1.87 -2.10 11.89
C ARG A 182 -1.39 -3.42 11.28
N ALA A 183 -0.99 -3.41 10.00
CA ALA A 183 -0.42 -4.58 9.35
C ALA A 183 0.92 -5.01 10.00
N MET A 184 1.78 -4.03 10.32
CA MET A 184 3.03 -4.29 11.02
C MET A 184 2.83 -4.81 12.45
N GLU A 185 1.84 -4.30 13.18
CA GLU A 185 1.47 -4.85 14.49
C GLU A 185 0.98 -6.30 14.38
N ALA A 186 0.21 -6.61 13.35
CA ALA A 186 -0.24 -7.98 13.09
C ALA A 186 0.92 -8.90 12.71
N LEU A 187 1.86 -8.42 11.89
CA LEU A 187 3.09 -9.15 11.54
C LEU A 187 3.93 -9.45 12.78
N VAL A 188 4.18 -8.45 13.64
CA VAL A 188 4.99 -8.61 14.85
C VAL A 188 4.41 -9.67 15.81
N LYS A 189 3.10 -9.85 15.85
CA LYS A 189 2.44 -10.86 16.71
C LYS A 189 2.70 -12.31 16.26
N ILE A 190 3.10 -12.49 15.02
CA ILE A 190 3.33 -13.82 14.44
C ILE A 190 4.82 -14.10 14.18
N LEU A 191 5.72 -13.15 14.41
CA LEU A 191 7.17 -13.36 14.38
C LEU A 191 7.64 -13.99 15.67
#